data_ae2d1a71e52c1879a157f2421cdd73f2
#
_entry.id   ae2d1a71e52c1879a157f2421cdd73f2
#
_cell.length_a   1.000
_cell.length_b   1.000
_cell.length_c   1.000
_cell.angle_alpha   90.00
_cell.angle_beta   90.00
_cell.angle_gamma   90.00
#
_symmetry.space_group_name_H-M   'P 1'
#
loop_
_entity.id
_entity.type
_entity.pdbx_description
1 polymer ?
#
loop_
_entity_poly.entity_id
_entity_poly.type
_entity_poly.pdbx_seq_one_letter_code
_entity_poly.pdbx_strand_id
1 'polypeptide(L)'
;MKIKNASDNKKDSIGPDIWLAGDPEDLTKWMDKGVKGIVTNTVVLKEMTDKYGSIIELTKRYLDITDKKVAIEIDGHSTNELLDVGEAFTKLSDRVILKIPMSVHALGAFAELKKANVETFCTTIFTLNQAVLAANAGVTHLLPFCEPFIDVNKDSTELIRELKSTFDGWENRPFITAALVRSVTTAHKAIEDGADGIIIFWPIFEEMIKSKMTDEWNKIFLDNWNDIYDSGNLDDIKYKP
;
A
#
# COMPACT_ATOMS: atom_id res chain seq x y z
N MET A 1 -27.72 3.95 3.84
CA MET A 1 -26.28 3.65 3.93
C MET A 1 -25.56 4.87 3.37
N LYS A 2 -24.81 5.65 4.18
CA LYS A 2 -24.08 6.82 3.69
C LYS A 2 -22.82 6.29 2.99
N ILE A 3 -22.76 6.47 1.69
CA ILE A 3 -21.58 6.15 0.87
C ILE A 3 -20.50 7.15 1.26
N LYS A 4 -19.38 6.68 1.86
CA LYS A 4 -18.19 7.52 2.06
C LYS A 4 -17.58 7.79 0.68
N ASN A 5 -17.47 9.06 0.32
CA ASN A 5 -16.80 9.46 -0.92
C ASN A 5 -15.30 9.18 -0.81
N ALA A 6 -14.65 8.83 -1.93
CA ALA A 6 -13.18 8.62 -2.01
C ALA A 6 -12.38 9.84 -1.50
N SER A 7 -12.97 11.04 -1.47
CA SER A 7 -12.40 12.25 -0.87
C SER A 7 -12.28 12.17 0.66
N ASP A 8 -13.05 11.30 1.34
CA ASP A 8 -12.98 11.17 2.79
C ASP A 8 -11.73 10.41 3.26
N ASN A 9 -11.13 9.57 2.38
CA ASN A 9 -9.91 8.83 2.70
C ASN A 9 -8.65 9.71 2.81
N LYS A 10 -8.65 10.90 2.18
CA LYS A 10 -7.53 11.86 2.30
C LYS A 10 -7.39 12.49 3.69
N LYS A 11 -8.48 12.51 4.48
CA LYS A 11 -8.49 13.18 5.79
C LYS A 11 -7.88 12.33 6.92
N ASP A 12 -7.74 11.02 6.71
CA ASP A 12 -7.29 10.11 7.77
C ASP A 12 -5.79 9.82 7.71
N SER A 13 -5.08 10.22 6.63
CA SER A 13 -3.64 10.03 6.51
C SER A 13 -2.89 11.25 7.00
N ILE A 14 -2.00 11.04 7.97
CA ILE A 14 -1.12 12.09 8.54
C ILE A 14 0.26 12.13 7.86
N GLY A 15 0.51 11.22 6.94
CA GLY A 15 1.76 11.10 6.18
C GLY A 15 1.60 10.12 5.02
N PRO A 16 2.68 9.75 4.34
CA PRO A 16 2.65 8.74 3.28
C PRO A 16 2.13 7.40 3.78
N ASP A 17 1.23 6.79 3.02
CA ASP A 17 0.63 5.50 3.34
C ASP A 17 1.64 4.36 3.16
N ILE A 18 1.77 3.48 4.14
CA ILE A 18 2.59 2.27 4.04
C ILE A 18 1.70 1.06 3.78
N TRP A 19 1.89 0.42 2.63
CA TRP A 19 1.19 -0.80 2.24
C TRP A 19 2.16 -1.97 2.29
N LEU A 20 1.76 -3.08 2.94
CA LEU A 20 2.60 -4.26 3.06
C LEU A 20 2.19 -5.37 2.11
N ALA A 21 3.21 -6.06 1.60
CA ALA A 21 3.07 -7.31 0.83
C ALA A 21 3.78 -8.46 1.55
N GLY A 22 3.25 -9.67 1.42
CA GLY A 22 3.84 -10.89 1.99
C GLY A 22 2.82 -11.92 2.41
N ASP A 23 3.30 -12.96 3.07
CA ASP A 23 2.49 -14.03 3.64
C ASP A 23 1.60 -13.50 4.77
N PRO A 24 0.31 -13.87 4.84
CA PRO A 24 -0.59 -13.47 5.92
C PRO A 24 -0.05 -13.73 7.32
N GLU A 25 0.64 -14.86 7.53
CA GLU A 25 1.22 -15.21 8.83
C GLU A 25 2.30 -14.20 9.25
N ASP A 26 3.15 -13.78 8.32
CA ASP A 26 4.20 -12.80 8.57
C ASP A 26 3.64 -11.39 8.77
N LEU A 27 2.56 -11.05 8.06
CA LEU A 27 1.98 -9.72 8.10
C LEU A 27 1.23 -9.44 9.40
N THR A 28 0.67 -10.45 10.05
CA THR A 28 -0.20 -10.30 11.23
C THR A 28 0.41 -9.40 12.30
N LYS A 29 1.69 -9.55 12.60
CA LYS A 29 2.41 -8.76 13.63
C LYS A 29 2.59 -7.28 13.30
N TRP A 30 2.36 -6.89 12.03
CA TRP A 30 2.60 -5.53 11.56
C TRP A 30 1.33 -4.71 11.36
N MET A 31 0.15 -5.34 11.33
CA MET A 31 -1.09 -4.67 10.94
C MET A 31 -1.53 -3.56 11.90
N ASP A 32 -1.11 -3.59 13.15
CA ASP A 32 -1.36 -2.56 14.18
C ASP A 32 -0.24 -1.50 14.29
N LYS A 33 0.80 -1.54 13.43
CA LYS A 33 1.99 -0.68 13.48
C LYS A 33 1.94 0.50 12.49
N GLY A 34 0.79 1.10 12.28
CA GLY A 34 0.65 2.27 11.39
C GLY A 34 0.58 1.94 9.89
N VAL A 35 0.42 0.67 9.55
CA VAL A 35 0.25 0.21 8.17
C VAL A 35 -1.14 0.58 7.65
N LYS A 36 -1.26 0.99 6.39
CA LYS A 36 -2.53 1.36 5.74
C LYS A 36 -3.34 0.16 5.30
N GLY A 37 -2.68 -0.90 4.85
CA GLY A 37 -3.33 -2.12 4.37
C GLY A 37 -2.36 -3.10 3.73
N ILE A 38 -2.94 -4.12 3.10
CA ILE A 38 -2.20 -5.19 2.44
C ILE A 38 -2.34 -5.03 0.93
N VAL A 39 -1.25 -5.30 0.19
CA VAL A 39 -1.26 -5.33 -1.28
C VAL A 39 -0.66 -6.62 -1.77
N THR A 40 -1.34 -7.28 -2.69
CA THR A 40 -0.84 -8.48 -3.36
C THR A 40 -0.30 -8.17 -4.76
N ASN A 41 0.32 -9.17 -5.36
CA ASN A 41 0.60 -9.27 -6.79
C ASN A 41 0.43 -10.72 -7.23
N THR A 42 0.31 -10.97 -8.53
CA THR A 42 0.04 -12.31 -9.06
C THR A 42 1.16 -13.31 -8.76
N VAL A 43 2.41 -12.87 -8.58
CA VAL A 43 3.52 -13.75 -8.18
C VAL A 43 3.31 -14.22 -6.74
N VAL A 44 3.07 -13.29 -5.81
CA VAL A 44 2.76 -13.61 -4.41
C VAL A 44 1.50 -14.46 -4.31
N LEU A 45 0.44 -14.10 -5.05
CA LEU A 45 -0.81 -14.87 -5.03
C LEU A 45 -0.61 -16.32 -5.48
N LYS A 46 0.16 -16.55 -6.56
CA LYS A 46 0.48 -17.89 -7.02
C LYS A 46 1.22 -18.71 -5.96
N GLU A 47 2.26 -18.14 -5.37
CA GLU A 47 3.04 -18.78 -4.32
C GLU A 47 2.19 -19.10 -3.09
N MET A 48 1.33 -18.15 -2.67
CA MET A 48 0.51 -18.33 -1.48
C MET A 48 -0.68 -19.28 -1.71
N THR A 49 -1.22 -19.39 -2.94
CA THR A 49 -2.29 -20.37 -3.23
C THR A 49 -1.79 -21.81 -3.13
N ASP A 50 -0.52 -22.07 -3.39
CA ASP A 50 0.08 -23.40 -3.17
C ASP A 50 0.08 -23.77 -1.66
N LYS A 51 0.18 -22.77 -0.77
CA LYS A 51 0.17 -22.95 0.69
C LYS A 51 -1.24 -22.94 1.29
N TYR A 52 -2.11 -22.04 0.84
CA TYR A 52 -3.38 -21.74 1.49
C TYR A 52 -4.63 -22.17 0.71
N GLY A 53 -4.48 -22.75 -0.47
CA GLY A 53 -5.59 -23.16 -1.34
C GLY A 53 -6.03 -22.08 -2.31
N SER A 54 -7.33 -21.93 -2.57
CA SER A 54 -7.80 -21.01 -3.60
C SER A 54 -7.50 -19.53 -3.28
N ILE A 55 -7.44 -18.71 -4.32
CA ILE A 55 -7.25 -17.26 -4.17
C ILE A 55 -8.36 -16.61 -3.33
N ILE A 56 -9.57 -17.14 -3.34
CA ILE A 56 -10.68 -16.69 -2.49
C ILE A 56 -10.41 -17.00 -1.02
N GLU A 57 -9.94 -18.20 -0.70
CA GLU A 57 -9.57 -18.57 0.68
C GLU A 57 -8.37 -17.73 1.18
N LEU A 58 -7.39 -17.51 0.33
CA LEU A 58 -6.26 -16.63 0.63
C LEU A 58 -6.72 -15.18 0.89
N THR A 59 -7.65 -14.67 0.06
CA THR A 59 -8.22 -13.33 0.27
C THR A 59 -8.94 -13.21 1.60
N LYS A 60 -9.72 -14.21 1.98
CA LYS A 60 -10.36 -14.26 3.30
C LYS A 60 -9.34 -14.21 4.43
N ARG A 61 -8.23 -14.97 4.32
CA ARG A 61 -7.14 -14.93 5.31
C ARG A 61 -6.54 -13.54 5.45
N TYR A 62 -6.29 -12.83 4.35
CA TYR A 62 -5.83 -11.44 4.42
C TYR A 62 -6.87 -10.53 5.10
N LEU A 63 -8.17 -10.73 4.85
CA LEU A 63 -9.23 -9.96 5.49
C LEU A 63 -9.38 -10.26 6.99
N ASP A 64 -9.06 -11.47 7.41
CA ASP A 64 -9.18 -11.92 8.80
C ASP A 64 -8.06 -11.38 9.71
N ILE A 65 -6.87 -11.15 9.16
CA ILE A 65 -5.73 -10.65 9.96
C ILE A 65 -5.72 -9.14 10.16
N THR A 66 -6.65 -8.40 9.53
CA THR A 66 -6.72 -6.94 9.63
C THR A 66 -8.13 -6.42 9.39
N ASP A 67 -8.46 -5.29 10.01
CA ASP A 67 -9.65 -4.48 9.70
C ASP A 67 -9.44 -3.47 8.56
N LYS A 68 -8.22 -3.40 8.01
CA LYS A 68 -7.79 -2.46 6.98
C LYS A 68 -8.12 -2.94 5.57
N LYS A 69 -7.78 -2.12 4.58
CA LYS A 69 -7.98 -2.43 3.16
C LYS A 69 -7.02 -3.53 2.70
N VAL A 70 -7.49 -4.34 1.74
CA VAL A 70 -6.72 -5.43 1.11
C VAL A 70 -6.82 -5.28 -0.41
N ALA A 71 -5.72 -4.96 -1.06
CA ALA A 71 -5.64 -4.84 -2.50
C ALA A 71 -5.24 -6.18 -3.13
N ILE A 72 -6.17 -6.78 -3.87
CA ILE A 72 -5.98 -8.04 -4.57
C ILE A 72 -5.71 -7.76 -6.04
N GLU A 73 -4.58 -8.26 -6.55
CA GLU A 73 -4.27 -8.16 -7.98
C GLU A 73 -5.07 -9.21 -8.76
N ILE A 74 -5.76 -8.73 -9.78
CA ILE A 74 -6.46 -9.52 -10.78
C ILE A 74 -5.93 -9.17 -12.17
N ASP A 75 -6.03 -10.09 -13.10
CA ASP A 75 -5.67 -9.90 -14.50
C ASP A 75 -6.71 -10.58 -15.40
N GLY A 76 -6.73 -10.21 -16.70
CA GLY A 76 -7.68 -10.75 -17.68
C GLY A 76 -7.44 -10.21 -19.09
N HIS A 77 -8.02 -10.90 -20.06
CA HIS A 77 -7.84 -10.60 -21.50
C HIS A 77 -8.91 -9.67 -22.08
N SER A 78 -9.90 -9.29 -21.28
CA SER A 78 -10.96 -8.35 -21.67
C SER A 78 -11.49 -7.56 -20.50
N THR A 79 -12.14 -6.42 -20.78
CA THR A 79 -12.82 -5.60 -19.75
C THR A 79 -13.87 -6.41 -18.99
N ASN A 80 -14.68 -7.22 -19.68
CA ASN A 80 -15.71 -8.03 -19.04
C ASN A 80 -15.11 -9.09 -18.11
N GLU A 81 -14.05 -9.78 -18.53
CA GLU A 81 -13.35 -10.75 -17.69
C GLU A 81 -12.82 -10.11 -16.41
N LEU A 82 -12.19 -8.91 -16.50
CA LEU A 82 -11.72 -8.17 -15.34
C LEU A 82 -12.87 -7.79 -14.40
N LEU A 83 -14.03 -7.39 -14.92
CA LEU A 83 -15.20 -7.05 -14.13
C LEU A 83 -15.81 -8.27 -13.44
N ASP A 84 -15.96 -9.39 -14.17
CA ASP A 84 -16.52 -10.65 -13.65
C ASP A 84 -15.64 -11.23 -12.52
N VAL A 85 -14.31 -11.26 -12.76
CA VAL A 85 -13.35 -11.70 -11.73
C VAL A 85 -13.35 -10.74 -10.54
N GLY A 86 -13.34 -9.43 -10.80
CA GLY A 86 -13.36 -8.40 -9.75
C GLY A 86 -14.58 -8.46 -8.85
N GLU A 87 -15.75 -8.77 -9.42
CA GLU A 87 -17.01 -8.92 -8.67
C GLU A 87 -16.92 -10.04 -7.62
N ALA A 88 -16.23 -11.15 -7.93
CA ALA A 88 -16.05 -12.24 -6.98
C ALA A 88 -15.30 -11.83 -5.72
N PHE A 89 -14.33 -10.91 -5.86
CA PHE A 89 -13.55 -10.38 -4.72
C PHE A 89 -14.27 -9.28 -3.97
N THR A 90 -14.89 -8.33 -4.67
CA THR A 90 -15.61 -7.21 -4.03
C THR A 90 -16.84 -7.65 -3.26
N LYS A 91 -17.43 -8.81 -3.60
CA LYS A 91 -18.49 -9.46 -2.81
C LYS A 91 -18.03 -10.02 -1.46
N LEU A 92 -16.73 -10.23 -1.26
CA LEU A 92 -16.20 -10.75 0.01
C LEU A 92 -16.21 -9.67 1.10
N SER A 93 -15.87 -8.43 0.73
CA SER A 93 -15.81 -7.30 1.67
C SER A 93 -15.69 -5.96 0.92
N ASP A 94 -16.25 -4.90 1.49
CA ASP A 94 -16.05 -3.50 1.07
C ASP A 94 -14.61 -2.98 1.34
N ARG A 95 -13.80 -3.77 2.03
CA ARG A 95 -12.37 -3.51 2.27
C ARG A 95 -11.47 -3.98 1.13
N VAL A 96 -12.01 -4.71 0.15
CA VAL A 96 -11.25 -5.16 -1.02
C VAL A 96 -11.06 -4.01 -2.01
N ILE A 97 -9.82 -3.83 -2.43
CA ILE A 97 -9.40 -2.97 -3.54
C ILE A 97 -8.99 -3.87 -4.69
N LEU A 98 -9.43 -3.55 -5.89
CA LEU A 98 -9.00 -4.28 -7.09
C LEU A 98 -7.73 -3.64 -7.65
N LYS A 99 -6.65 -4.42 -7.71
CA LYS A 99 -5.39 -4.00 -8.33
C LYS A 99 -5.30 -4.65 -9.70
N ILE A 100 -5.16 -3.83 -10.74
CA ILE A 100 -5.22 -4.28 -12.15
C ILE A 100 -4.02 -3.70 -12.92
N PRO A 101 -3.27 -4.53 -13.68
CA PRO A 101 -2.18 -4.06 -14.54
C PRO A 101 -2.69 -3.12 -15.64
N MET A 102 -1.88 -2.12 -15.99
CA MET A 102 -2.21 -1.14 -17.02
C MET A 102 -2.39 -1.80 -18.39
N SER A 103 -3.57 -1.67 -18.95
CA SER A 103 -3.92 -2.15 -20.29
C SER A 103 -5.13 -1.40 -20.87
N VAL A 104 -5.39 -1.57 -22.17
CA VAL A 104 -6.61 -1.03 -22.79
C VAL A 104 -7.87 -1.60 -22.12
N HIS A 105 -7.87 -2.88 -21.78
CA HIS A 105 -8.98 -3.53 -21.11
C HIS A 105 -9.17 -3.03 -19.69
N ALA A 106 -8.07 -2.77 -18.98
CA ALA A 106 -8.07 -2.20 -17.64
C ALA A 106 -8.70 -0.79 -17.63
N LEU A 107 -8.44 0.04 -18.63
CA LEU A 107 -9.07 1.38 -18.71
C LEU A 107 -10.60 1.29 -18.78
N GLY A 108 -11.13 0.33 -19.55
CA GLY A 108 -12.57 0.06 -19.57
C GLY A 108 -13.09 -0.42 -18.22
N ALA A 109 -12.37 -1.34 -17.56
CA ALA A 109 -12.74 -1.85 -16.25
C ALA A 109 -12.71 -0.74 -15.17
N PHE A 110 -11.70 0.11 -15.14
CA PHE A 110 -11.62 1.24 -14.20
C PHE A 110 -12.79 2.20 -14.35
N ALA A 111 -13.21 2.52 -15.59
CA ALA A 111 -14.35 3.40 -15.83
C ALA A 111 -15.66 2.82 -15.28
N GLU A 112 -15.90 1.53 -15.38
CA GLU A 112 -17.08 0.86 -14.81
C GLU A 112 -16.98 0.73 -13.28
N LEU A 113 -15.81 0.33 -12.74
CA LEU A 113 -15.57 0.21 -11.31
C LEU A 113 -15.72 1.54 -10.58
N LYS A 114 -15.30 2.65 -11.22
CA LYS A 114 -15.55 4.00 -10.70
C LYS A 114 -17.03 4.31 -10.52
N LYS A 115 -17.87 3.93 -11.50
CA LYS A 115 -19.35 4.12 -11.40
C LYS A 115 -19.94 3.31 -10.24
N ALA A 116 -19.36 2.14 -9.95
CA ALA A 116 -19.74 1.28 -8.85
C ALA A 116 -19.12 1.70 -7.49
N ASN A 117 -18.32 2.78 -7.43
CA ASN A 117 -17.58 3.25 -6.25
C ASN A 117 -16.63 2.20 -5.68
N VAL A 118 -16.04 1.36 -6.51
CA VAL A 118 -15.00 0.40 -6.14
C VAL A 118 -13.65 1.10 -6.21
N GLU A 119 -12.87 1.02 -5.13
CA GLU A 119 -11.48 1.49 -5.12
C GLU A 119 -10.61 0.61 -6.01
N THR A 120 -9.71 1.26 -6.76
CA THR A 120 -8.86 0.56 -7.73
C THR A 120 -7.42 1.05 -7.70
N PHE A 121 -6.49 0.11 -7.85
CA PHE A 121 -5.06 0.35 -8.03
C PHE A 121 -4.69 0.03 -9.48
N CYS A 122 -4.20 1.02 -10.25
CA CYS A 122 -3.60 0.75 -11.55
C CYS A 122 -2.11 0.46 -11.37
N THR A 123 -1.67 -0.76 -11.60
CA THR A 123 -0.28 -1.18 -11.46
C THR A 123 0.46 -1.25 -12.81
N THR A 124 1.76 -1.56 -12.79
CA THR A 124 2.64 -1.60 -13.97
C THR A 124 2.70 -0.28 -14.76
N ILE A 125 2.71 0.85 -14.05
CA ILE A 125 2.83 2.17 -14.67
C ILE A 125 4.32 2.51 -14.82
N PHE A 126 4.74 2.79 -16.06
CA PHE A 126 6.11 3.14 -16.42
C PHE A 126 6.24 4.48 -17.13
N THR A 127 5.10 5.13 -17.47
CA THR A 127 5.12 6.41 -18.18
C THR A 127 4.03 7.34 -17.67
N LEU A 128 4.28 8.66 -17.78
CA LEU A 128 3.31 9.70 -17.48
C LEU A 128 2.01 9.53 -18.30
N ASN A 129 2.12 9.17 -19.57
CA ASN A 129 0.94 8.98 -20.43
C ASN A 129 0.02 7.86 -19.91
N GLN A 130 0.59 6.73 -19.47
CA GLN A 130 -0.19 5.64 -18.87
C GLN A 130 -0.92 6.12 -17.61
N ALA A 131 -0.24 6.87 -16.75
CA ALA A 131 -0.82 7.39 -15.52
C ALA A 131 -1.97 8.37 -15.78
N VAL A 132 -1.82 9.27 -16.77
CA VAL A 132 -2.88 10.22 -17.16
C VAL A 132 -4.10 9.49 -17.69
N LEU A 133 -3.92 8.47 -18.54
CA LEU A 133 -5.03 7.65 -19.04
C LEU A 133 -5.76 6.91 -17.91
N ALA A 134 -5.01 6.30 -16.98
CA ALA A 134 -5.58 5.61 -15.81
C ALA A 134 -6.33 6.58 -14.88
N ALA A 135 -5.78 7.76 -14.63
CA ALA A 135 -6.43 8.81 -13.84
C ALA A 135 -7.76 9.24 -14.45
N ASN A 136 -7.79 9.49 -15.77
CA ASN A 136 -9.03 9.84 -16.49
C ASN A 136 -10.05 8.69 -16.47
N ALA A 137 -9.62 7.44 -16.49
CA ALA A 137 -10.50 6.27 -16.30
C ALA A 137 -11.05 6.16 -14.86
N GLY A 138 -10.47 6.91 -13.91
CA GLY A 138 -11.02 7.08 -12.57
C GLY A 138 -10.43 6.16 -11.52
N VAL A 139 -9.19 5.71 -11.69
CA VAL A 139 -8.49 4.94 -10.67
C VAL A 139 -8.28 5.77 -9.40
N THR A 140 -8.23 5.11 -8.25
CA THR A 140 -7.96 5.76 -6.97
C THR A 140 -6.48 5.85 -6.67
N HIS A 141 -5.67 4.89 -7.15
CA HIS A 141 -4.22 4.87 -6.96
C HIS A 141 -3.49 4.56 -8.26
N LEU A 142 -2.46 5.34 -8.54
CA LEU A 142 -1.46 5.09 -9.58
C LEU A 142 -0.24 4.44 -8.96
N LEU A 143 0.20 3.31 -9.50
CA LEU A 143 1.33 2.56 -8.98
C LEU A 143 2.53 2.60 -9.96
N PRO A 144 3.31 3.70 -9.96
CA PRO A 144 4.57 3.75 -10.71
C PRO A 144 5.56 2.72 -10.13
N PHE A 145 6.20 1.96 -11.03
CA PHE A 145 7.23 0.99 -10.67
C PHE A 145 8.60 1.66 -10.53
N CYS A 146 9.31 1.38 -9.43
CA CYS A 146 10.60 2.01 -9.14
C CYS A 146 11.80 1.16 -9.60
N GLU A 147 11.93 -0.06 -9.10
CA GLU A 147 13.15 -0.85 -9.27
C GLU A 147 13.56 -1.18 -10.71
N PRO A 148 12.64 -1.45 -11.67
CA PRO A 148 13.04 -1.73 -13.06
C PRO A 148 13.82 -0.60 -13.73
N PHE A 149 13.70 0.65 -13.26
CA PHE A 149 14.48 1.76 -13.77
C PHE A 149 15.94 1.71 -13.32
N ILE A 150 16.23 1.16 -12.14
CA ILE A 150 17.60 0.94 -11.64
C ILE A 150 18.35 -0.03 -12.55
N ASP A 151 17.69 -1.11 -12.99
CA ASP A 151 18.30 -2.13 -13.85
C ASP A 151 18.76 -1.58 -15.20
N VAL A 152 18.20 -0.45 -15.65
CA VAL A 152 18.57 0.25 -16.86
C VAL A 152 19.32 1.57 -16.61
N ASN A 153 19.89 1.74 -15.42
CA ASN A 153 20.64 2.93 -14.97
C ASN A 153 19.84 4.25 -15.08
N LYS A 154 18.53 4.19 -14.79
CA LYS A 154 17.68 5.36 -14.70
C LYS A 154 17.32 5.66 -13.25
N ASP A 155 16.90 6.88 -13.01
CA ASP A 155 16.36 7.28 -11.70
C ASP A 155 15.04 6.54 -11.41
N SER A 156 15.04 5.74 -10.35
CA SER A 156 13.90 4.89 -9.96
C SER A 156 12.63 5.65 -9.58
N THR A 157 12.75 6.93 -9.25
CA THR A 157 11.65 7.75 -8.73
C THR A 157 11.35 9.00 -9.58
N GLU A 158 11.99 9.13 -10.75
CA GLU A 158 11.74 10.22 -11.69
C GLU A 158 10.25 10.32 -12.05
N LEU A 159 9.62 9.20 -12.38
CA LEU A 159 8.19 9.16 -12.71
C LEU A 159 7.31 9.65 -11.55
N ILE A 160 7.70 9.40 -10.30
CA ILE A 160 6.96 9.90 -9.13
C ILE A 160 6.95 11.42 -9.11
N ARG A 161 8.10 12.06 -9.35
CA ARG A 161 8.21 13.53 -9.44
C ARG A 161 7.40 14.10 -10.58
N GLU A 162 7.43 13.45 -11.76
CA GLU A 162 6.60 13.84 -12.91
C GLU A 162 5.12 13.77 -12.59
N LEU A 163 4.67 12.67 -11.99
CA LEU A 163 3.28 12.48 -11.57
C LEU A 163 2.87 13.50 -10.52
N LYS A 164 3.72 13.71 -9.49
CA LYS A 164 3.47 14.69 -8.45
C LYS A 164 3.30 16.09 -9.03
N SER A 165 4.20 16.50 -9.91
CA SER A 165 4.12 17.80 -10.59
C SER A 165 2.90 17.92 -11.51
N THR A 166 2.56 16.85 -12.24
CA THR A 166 1.44 16.85 -13.19
C THR A 166 0.09 16.95 -12.49
N PHE A 167 -0.06 16.25 -11.37
CA PHE A 167 -1.33 16.21 -10.62
C PHE A 167 -1.39 17.22 -9.46
N ASP A 168 -0.37 18.06 -9.31
CA ASP A 168 -0.39 19.09 -8.26
C ASP A 168 -1.53 20.09 -8.47
N GLY A 169 -2.22 20.44 -7.39
CA GLY A 169 -3.38 21.33 -7.43
C GLY A 169 -4.70 20.72 -7.94
N TRP A 170 -4.73 19.48 -8.39
CA TRP A 170 -5.97 18.80 -8.76
C TRP A 170 -6.64 18.20 -7.51
N GLU A 171 -7.85 18.68 -7.18
CA GLU A 171 -8.56 18.30 -5.94
C GLU A 171 -8.85 16.79 -5.83
N ASN A 172 -9.20 16.15 -6.95
CA ASN A 172 -9.61 14.74 -7.01
C ASN A 172 -8.60 13.87 -7.75
N ARG A 173 -7.31 14.21 -7.65
CA ARG A 173 -6.26 13.39 -8.26
C ARG A 173 -6.15 12.01 -7.58
N PRO A 174 -5.74 10.98 -8.32
CA PRO A 174 -5.41 9.70 -7.71
C PRO A 174 -4.20 9.83 -6.77
N PHE A 175 -4.09 8.91 -5.81
CA PHE A 175 -2.89 8.77 -4.99
C PHE A 175 -1.74 8.20 -5.83
N ILE A 176 -0.54 8.72 -5.63
CA ILE A 176 0.69 8.21 -6.24
C ILE A 176 1.32 7.27 -5.21
N THR A 177 1.22 5.96 -5.46
CA THR A 177 1.71 4.93 -4.55
C THR A 177 2.87 4.18 -5.19
N ALA A 178 4.09 4.46 -4.75
CA ALA A 178 5.29 3.83 -5.32
C ALA A 178 5.24 2.31 -5.15
N ALA A 179 5.45 1.58 -6.23
CA ALA A 179 5.40 0.13 -6.26
C ALA A 179 6.74 -0.47 -6.69
N LEU A 180 6.91 -1.78 -6.41
CA LEU A 180 8.17 -2.49 -6.65
C LEU A 180 9.35 -1.78 -5.96
N VAL A 181 9.15 -1.38 -4.72
CA VAL A 181 10.17 -0.78 -3.84
C VAL A 181 10.82 -1.91 -3.04
N ARG A 182 12.11 -2.17 -3.30
CA ARG A 182 12.82 -3.33 -2.76
C ARG A 182 13.94 -2.99 -1.78
N SER A 183 14.10 -1.70 -1.45
CA SER A 183 15.12 -1.27 -0.50
C SER A 183 14.65 -0.07 0.34
N VAL A 184 15.25 0.11 1.50
CA VAL A 184 15.02 1.30 2.36
C VAL A 184 15.42 2.57 1.61
N THR A 185 16.48 2.53 0.81
CA THR A 185 16.94 3.68 0.01
C THR A 185 15.89 4.10 -1.02
N THR A 186 15.32 3.15 -1.75
CA THR A 186 14.26 3.45 -2.72
C THR A 186 12.98 3.91 -2.02
N ALA A 187 12.65 3.32 -0.86
CA ALA A 187 11.51 3.76 -0.05
C ALA A 187 11.66 5.22 0.40
N HIS A 188 12.84 5.56 0.95
CA HIS A 188 13.16 6.94 1.35
C HIS A 188 13.01 7.91 0.17
N LYS A 189 13.66 7.58 -0.96
CA LYS A 189 13.64 8.44 -2.14
C LYS A 189 12.24 8.61 -2.73
N ALA A 190 11.42 7.56 -2.76
CA ALA A 190 10.05 7.64 -3.24
C ALA A 190 9.19 8.59 -2.37
N ILE A 191 9.36 8.54 -1.05
CA ILE A 191 8.68 9.45 -0.12
C ILE A 191 9.17 10.89 -0.30
N GLU A 192 10.49 11.11 -0.39
CA GLU A 192 11.11 12.42 -0.61
C GLU A 192 10.62 13.05 -1.92
N ASP A 193 10.49 12.27 -2.98
CA ASP A 193 10.02 12.70 -4.30
C ASP A 193 8.49 12.89 -4.40
N GLY A 194 7.76 12.70 -3.28
CA GLY A 194 6.37 13.09 -3.13
C GLY A 194 5.35 11.99 -3.41
N ALA A 195 5.73 10.72 -3.27
CA ALA A 195 4.76 9.63 -3.24
C ALA A 195 3.78 9.81 -2.07
N ASP A 196 2.48 9.62 -2.32
CA ASP A 196 1.44 9.62 -1.29
C ASP A 196 1.46 8.31 -0.47
N GLY A 197 2.16 7.29 -0.96
CA GLY A 197 2.37 6.03 -0.28
C GLY A 197 3.40 5.14 -0.96
N ILE A 198 3.78 4.07 -0.29
CA ILE A 198 4.72 3.06 -0.80
C ILE A 198 4.18 1.66 -0.56
N ILE A 199 4.49 0.74 -1.47
CA ILE A 199 4.23 -0.70 -1.34
C ILE A 199 5.57 -1.38 -1.14
N ILE A 200 5.73 -2.04 0.00
CA ILE A 200 6.95 -2.75 0.40
C ILE A 200 6.63 -4.13 0.97
N PHE A 201 7.59 -5.04 0.90
CA PHE A 201 7.53 -6.27 1.67
C PHE A 201 7.85 -6.01 3.15
N TRP A 202 7.27 -6.81 4.05
CA TRP A 202 7.44 -6.63 5.50
C TRP A 202 8.90 -6.59 5.98
N PRO A 203 9.88 -7.29 5.39
CA PRO A 203 11.28 -7.17 5.83
C PRO A 203 11.85 -5.76 5.61
N ILE A 204 11.43 -5.07 4.54
CA ILE A 204 11.84 -3.69 4.28
C ILE A 204 11.21 -2.76 5.32
N PHE A 205 9.94 -2.97 5.67
CA PHE A 205 9.28 -2.22 6.75
C PHE A 205 10.02 -2.36 8.07
N GLU A 206 10.41 -3.58 8.43
CA GLU A 206 11.22 -3.84 9.63
C GLU A 206 12.59 -3.14 9.57
N GLU A 207 13.21 -3.12 8.39
CA GLU A 207 14.51 -2.46 8.20
C GLU A 207 14.42 -0.93 8.29
N MET A 208 13.31 -0.33 7.85
CA MET A 208 13.08 1.12 7.94
C MET A 208 13.07 1.64 9.38
N ILE A 209 12.80 0.78 10.36
CA ILE A 209 12.78 1.14 11.79
C ILE A 209 14.19 1.17 12.37
N LYS A 210 15.15 0.44 11.78
CA LYS A 210 16.48 0.23 12.35
C LYS A 210 17.37 1.46 12.20
N SER A 211 17.92 1.91 13.33
CA SER A 211 18.93 2.98 13.38
C SER A 211 19.80 2.79 14.61
N LYS A 212 21.11 2.68 14.37
CA LYS A 212 22.08 2.55 15.47
C LYS A 212 21.98 3.74 16.46
N MET A 213 21.82 4.94 15.95
CA MET A 213 21.66 6.13 16.80
C MET A 213 20.37 6.08 17.61
N THR A 214 19.28 5.60 17.03
CA THR A 214 18.00 5.43 17.74
C THR A 214 18.15 4.42 18.86
N ASP A 215 18.81 3.30 18.62
CA ASP A 215 19.01 2.24 19.62
C ASP A 215 19.88 2.74 20.79
N GLU A 216 20.96 3.50 20.49
CA GLU A 216 21.84 4.10 21.49
C GLU A 216 21.08 5.09 22.38
N TRP A 217 20.29 5.99 21.79
CA TRP A 217 19.51 6.96 22.55
C TRP A 217 18.34 6.34 23.30
N ASN A 218 17.65 5.37 22.72
CA ASN A 218 16.60 4.63 23.41
C ASN A 218 17.13 3.91 24.65
N LYS A 219 18.36 3.36 24.58
CA LYS A 219 18.99 2.77 25.74
C LYS A 219 19.22 3.79 26.85
N ILE A 220 19.80 4.96 26.53
CA ILE A 220 20.03 6.04 27.51
C ILE A 220 18.71 6.47 28.16
N PHE A 221 17.65 6.65 27.38
CA PHE A 221 16.36 7.06 27.92
C PHE A 221 15.71 6.00 28.76
N LEU A 222 15.81 4.72 28.36
CA LEU A 222 15.29 3.60 29.14
C LEU A 222 16.02 3.42 30.45
N ASP A 223 17.36 3.56 30.47
CA ASP A 223 18.15 3.48 31.71
C ASP A 223 17.70 4.58 32.69
N ASN A 224 17.56 5.83 32.25
CA ASN A 224 17.06 6.93 33.09
C ASN A 224 15.59 6.74 33.52
N TRP A 225 14.76 6.14 32.67
CA TRP A 225 13.37 5.82 33.04
C TRP A 225 13.32 4.77 34.15
N ASN A 226 14.19 3.76 34.09
CA ASN A 226 14.30 2.74 35.14
C ASN A 226 14.77 3.36 36.47
N ASP A 227 15.72 4.32 36.45
CA ASP A 227 16.16 5.05 37.64
C ASP A 227 15.01 5.83 38.28
N ILE A 228 14.13 6.47 37.47
CA ILE A 228 12.92 7.17 37.96
C ILE A 228 11.96 6.16 38.61
N TYR A 229 11.77 4.99 37.99
CA TYR A 229 10.92 3.93 38.49
C TYR A 229 11.44 3.40 39.83
N ASP A 230 12.71 3.07 39.91
CA ASP A 230 13.36 2.48 41.12
C ASP A 230 13.41 3.50 42.28
N SER A 231 13.38 4.80 42.01
CA SER A 231 13.32 5.85 43.04
C SER A 231 11.93 6.05 43.66
N GLY A 232 10.89 5.34 43.18
CA GLY A 232 9.50 5.48 43.65
C GLY A 232 8.77 6.73 43.08
N ASN A 233 9.39 7.49 42.17
CA ASN A 233 8.78 8.69 41.58
C ASN A 233 7.65 8.39 40.60
N LEU A 234 7.31 7.09 40.37
CA LEU A 234 6.16 6.66 39.57
C LEU A 234 5.05 6.01 40.41
N ASP A 235 5.13 6.06 41.76
CA ASP A 235 4.15 5.40 42.62
C ASP A 235 2.71 5.91 42.44
N ASP A 236 2.54 7.16 42.01
CA ASP A 236 1.25 7.78 41.68
C ASP A 236 0.69 7.31 40.33
N ILE A 237 1.48 6.63 39.51
CA ILE A 237 1.10 6.10 38.20
C ILE A 237 0.86 4.58 38.38
N LYS A 238 -0.32 4.08 38.01
CA LYS A 238 -0.60 2.63 38.00
C LYS A 238 0.18 1.95 36.87
N TYR A 239 1.49 1.97 36.95
CA TYR A 239 2.42 1.28 36.06
C TYR A 239 2.88 -0.01 36.71
N LYS A 240 2.73 -1.13 35.97
CA LYS A 240 3.40 -2.40 36.31
C LYS A 240 4.23 -2.76 35.08
N PRO A 241 5.57 -2.85 35.21
CA PRO A 241 6.46 -3.29 34.14
C PRO A 241 6.16 -4.73 33.71
#